data_0c16525ea26c67ab7094c79669d2f1d9
#
_entry.id   0c16525ea26c67ab7094c79669d2f1d9
#
_cell.length_a   1.000
_cell.length_b   1.000
_cell.length_c   1.000
_cell.angle_alpha   90.00
_cell.angle_beta   90.00
_cell.angle_gamma   90.00
#
_symmetry.space_group_name_H-M   'P 1'
#
loop_
_entity.id
_entity.type
_entity.pdbx_description
1 polymer ?
#
loop_
_entity_poly.entity_id
_entity_poly.type
_entity_poly.pdbx_seq_one_letter_code
_entity_poly.pdbx_strand_id
1 'polypeptide(L)'
;VMVELLIAEKPSAAQKIADALADTKPTKKAYKKVSYYELTHEGKKMVVASAVGHLFGLAEIKKGGWTYPVFDIEWKPSYKISKNAAYVKDYIDTLVKLSSTADTFTICTDYDTEGEVIGLNALRYACKQKDGNRMKFSTLTKPDLIEAYNEKSKKIDWGQANAGETRHKLDWYYGINLSRALTASVKAADSFKVMSIGRVQGPALKMVVERESEITAFKPVPYWQISLLGQVKKGEFLAWHITDKFWKEAEAKAIFEKVKKE
;
A
#
# COMPACT_ATOMS: atom_id res chain seq x y z
N VAL A 1 -11.64 28.30 -24.21
CA VAL A 1 -10.28 28.03 -23.69
C VAL A 1 -10.32 26.67 -22.97
N MET A 2 -9.58 25.70 -23.48
CA MET A 2 -9.52 24.38 -22.87
C MET A 2 -8.94 24.44 -21.45
N VAL A 3 -9.58 23.73 -20.51
CA VAL A 3 -9.18 23.65 -19.10
C VAL A 3 -8.77 22.23 -18.79
N GLU A 4 -7.58 22.04 -18.21
CA GLU A 4 -7.08 20.75 -17.74
C GLU A 4 -7.29 20.64 -16.23
N LEU A 5 -7.94 19.55 -15.76
CA LEU A 5 -8.08 19.22 -14.34
C LEU A 5 -7.01 18.19 -13.95
N LEU A 6 -6.11 18.59 -13.05
CA LEU A 6 -5.10 17.73 -12.44
C LEU A 6 -5.63 17.24 -11.08
N ILE A 7 -5.57 15.94 -10.85
CA ILE A 7 -6.08 15.29 -9.62
C ILE A 7 -4.92 14.69 -8.86
N ALA A 8 -4.52 15.33 -7.77
CA ALA A 8 -3.49 14.84 -6.86
C ALA A 8 -4.08 13.91 -5.78
N GLU A 9 -3.25 13.14 -5.12
CA GLU A 9 -3.68 12.21 -4.07
C GLU A 9 -4.06 12.93 -2.76
N LYS A 10 -3.31 13.98 -2.40
CA LYS A 10 -3.41 14.70 -1.13
C LYS A 10 -3.39 16.22 -1.35
N PRO A 11 -4.00 17.01 -0.44
CA PRO A 11 -4.00 18.47 -0.56
C PRO A 11 -2.59 19.09 -0.61
N SER A 12 -1.64 18.54 0.13
CA SER A 12 -0.24 19.01 0.12
C SER A 12 0.46 18.76 -1.22
N ALA A 13 0.17 17.64 -1.87
CA ALA A 13 0.69 17.34 -3.21
C ALA A 13 0.05 18.27 -4.25
N ALA A 14 -1.27 18.53 -4.17
CA ALA A 14 -1.94 19.46 -5.06
C ALA A 14 -1.33 20.87 -5.01
N GLN A 15 -0.99 21.35 -3.83
CA GLN A 15 -0.30 22.63 -3.67
C GLN A 15 1.06 22.64 -4.35
N LYS A 16 1.89 21.62 -4.09
CA LYS A 16 3.23 21.53 -4.67
C LYS A 16 3.20 21.42 -6.20
N ILE A 17 2.24 20.66 -6.74
CA ILE A 17 2.04 20.56 -8.19
C ILE A 17 1.61 21.92 -8.76
N ALA A 18 0.67 22.61 -8.12
CA ALA A 18 0.25 23.94 -8.55
C ALA A 18 1.41 24.95 -8.52
N ASP A 19 2.19 24.97 -7.44
CA ASP A 19 3.34 25.87 -7.29
C ASP A 19 4.46 25.55 -8.29
N ALA A 20 4.64 24.28 -8.66
CA ALA A 20 5.65 23.85 -9.62
C ALA A 20 5.31 24.23 -11.06
N LEU A 21 4.05 24.02 -11.46
CA LEU A 21 3.60 24.19 -12.85
C LEU A 21 3.16 25.63 -13.18
N ALA A 22 2.86 26.46 -12.20
CA ALA A 22 2.33 27.80 -12.44
C ALA A 22 3.36 28.74 -13.08
N ASP A 23 2.97 29.42 -14.15
CA ASP A 23 3.74 30.51 -14.79
C ASP A 23 3.89 31.71 -13.83
N THR A 24 2.84 31.95 -13.04
CA THR A 24 2.78 32.98 -11.99
C THR A 24 2.22 32.32 -10.72
N LYS A 25 2.13 33.07 -9.62
CA LYS A 25 1.60 32.52 -8.37
C LYS A 25 0.18 31.93 -8.59
N PRO A 26 -0.05 30.63 -8.26
CA PRO A 26 -1.35 30.01 -8.42
C PRO A 26 -2.40 30.64 -7.51
N THR A 27 -3.63 30.75 -7.96
CA THR A 27 -4.75 31.28 -7.19
C THR A 27 -5.41 30.15 -6.40
N LYS A 28 -5.27 30.20 -5.07
CA LYS A 28 -5.96 29.27 -4.18
C LYS A 28 -7.44 29.63 -4.08
N LYS A 29 -8.30 28.67 -4.37
CA LYS A 29 -9.75 28.75 -4.20
C LYS A 29 -10.27 27.63 -3.31
N ALA A 30 -11.51 27.70 -2.92
CA ALA A 30 -12.17 26.63 -2.16
C ALA A 30 -13.60 26.41 -2.65
N TYR A 31 -14.01 25.15 -2.61
CA TYR A 31 -15.41 24.78 -2.70
C TYR A 31 -15.78 23.95 -1.48
N LYS A 32 -16.81 24.35 -0.77
CA LYS A 32 -17.08 23.85 0.58
C LYS A 32 -15.83 24.00 1.47
N LYS A 33 -15.34 22.89 2.04
CA LYS A 33 -14.13 22.88 2.89
C LYS A 33 -12.87 22.41 2.16
N VAL A 34 -12.92 22.21 0.83
CA VAL A 34 -11.82 21.67 0.05
C VAL A 34 -11.17 22.75 -0.79
N SER A 35 -9.87 22.92 -0.62
CA SER A 35 -9.06 23.86 -1.41
C SER A 35 -8.67 23.24 -2.75
N TYR A 36 -8.62 24.08 -3.79
CA TYR A 36 -8.05 23.76 -5.11
C TYR A 36 -7.31 24.98 -5.65
N TYR A 37 -6.56 24.82 -6.71
CA TYR A 37 -5.70 25.86 -7.27
C TYR A 37 -6.00 26.08 -8.73
N GLU A 38 -6.18 27.34 -9.13
CA GLU A 38 -6.25 27.74 -10.54
C GLU A 38 -4.95 28.37 -10.95
N LEU A 39 -4.44 28.01 -12.11
CA LEU A 39 -3.16 28.49 -12.63
C LEU A 39 -3.15 28.50 -14.17
N THR A 40 -2.13 29.14 -14.71
CA THR A 40 -1.77 29.05 -16.12
C THR A 40 -0.40 28.41 -16.22
N HIS A 41 -0.23 27.49 -17.14
CA HIS A 41 1.03 26.85 -17.48
C HIS A 41 1.22 26.89 -18.99
N GLU A 42 2.26 27.57 -19.45
CA GLU A 42 2.53 27.80 -20.88
C GLU A 42 1.28 28.29 -21.64
N GLY A 43 0.56 29.22 -21.03
CA GLY A 43 -0.66 29.81 -21.61
C GLY A 43 -1.91 28.93 -21.53
N LYS A 44 -1.85 27.70 -21.01
CA LYS A 44 -2.98 26.80 -20.81
C LYS A 44 -3.58 26.98 -19.42
N LYS A 45 -4.91 27.03 -19.34
CA LYS A 45 -5.61 27.09 -18.05
C LYS A 45 -5.66 25.70 -17.40
N MET A 46 -5.27 25.66 -16.12
CA MET A 46 -5.27 24.45 -15.33
C MET A 46 -5.96 24.65 -13.99
N VAL A 47 -6.55 23.57 -13.50
CA VAL A 47 -7.09 23.48 -12.15
C VAL A 47 -6.45 22.27 -11.48
N VAL A 48 -5.84 22.46 -10.32
CA VAL A 48 -5.27 21.38 -9.52
C VAL A 48 -6.14 21.17 -8.29
N ALA A 49 -6.74 20.00 -8.22
CA ALA A 49 -7.52 19.54 -7.07
C ALA A 49 -6.90 18.28 -6.45
N SER A 50 -7.40 17.86 -5.32
CA SER A 50 -6.93 16.63 -4.69
C SER A 50 -8.06 15.69 -4.33
N ALA A 51 -7.75 14.41 -4.30
CA ALA A 51 -8.38 13.45 -3.44
C ALA A 51 -7.92 13.65 -1.97
N VAL A 52 -8.23 12.71 -1.11
CA VAL A 52 -7.75 12.61 0.28
C VAL A 52 -7.50 11.13 0.58
N GLY A 53 -6.72 10.49 -0.29
CA GLY A 53 -6.61 9.05 -0.38
C GLY A 53 -7.84 8.43 -1.07
N HIS A 54 -8.26 7.25 -0.65
CA HIS A 54 -9.40 6.55 -1.28
C HIS A 54 -10.74 7.24 -1.06
N LEU A 55 -11.26 7.87 -2.11
CA LEU A 55 -12.60 8.49 -2.10
C LEU A 55 -13.73 7.45 -2.20
N PHE A 56 -13.41 6.27 -2.73
CA PHE A 56 -14.34 5.16 -2.94
C PHE A 56 -13.78 3.90 -2.31
N GLY A 57 -14.66 3.05 -1.80
CA GLY A 57 -14.35 1.73 -1.26
C GLY A 57 -15.32 0.68 -1.77
N LEU A 58 -14.95 -0.59 -1.65
CA LEU A 58 -15.81 -1.70 -1.99
C LEU A 58 -16.84 -1.95 -0.89
N ALA A 59 -18.06 -2.22 -1.29
CA ALA A 59 -19.15 -2.58 -0.39
C ALA A 59 -20.14 -3.53 -1.07
N GLU A 60 -20.88 -4.27 -0.28
CA GLU A 60 -21.95 -5.12 -0.76
C GLU A 60 -23.00 -4.32 -1.53
N ILE A 61 -23.47 -4.87 -2.66
CA ILE A 61 -24.55 -4.28 -3.43
C ILE A 61 -25.83 -4.30 -2.59
N LYS A 62 -26.17 -5.49 -2.04
CA LYS A 62 -27.31 -5.67 -1.14
C LYS A 62 -26.81 -5.85 0.30
N LYS A 63 -27.26 -5.01 1.22
CA LYS A 63 -26.95 -5.18 2.64
C LYS A 63 -27.74 -6.39 3.17
N GLY A 64 -27.06 -7.52 3.30
CA GLY A 64 -27.63 -8.80 3.76
C GLY A 64 -27.33 -9.17 5.21
N GLY A 65 -26.82 -8.25 6.04
CA GLY A 65 -26.39 -8.58 7.40
C GLY A 65 -25.05 -9.33 7.45
N TRP A 66 -24.90 -10.31 8.35
CA TRP A 66 -23.69 -11.10 8.55
C TRP A 66 -23.70 -12.41 7.73
N THR A 67 -24.21 -12.37 6.50
CA THR A 67 -24.18 -13.51 5.59
C THR A 67 -22.81 -13.71 4.94
N TYR A 68 -22.50 -14.95 4.61
CA TYR A 68 -21.29 -15.32 3.82
C TYR A 68 -21.57 -16.63 3.07
N PRO A 69 -20.92 -16.87 1.90
CA PRO A 69 -20.03 -15.94 1.20
C PRO A 69 -20.80 -14.81 0.49
N VAL A 70 -20.16 -13.65 0.37
CA VAL A 70 -20.65 -12.52 -0.42
C VAL A 70 -19.63 -12.21 -1.52
N PHE A 71 -20.09 -12.16 -2.79
CA PHE A 71 -19.27 -11.83 -3.95
C PHE A 71 -19.83 -10.65 -4.76
N ASP A 72 -21.08 -10.27 -4.52
CA ASP A 72 -21.74 -9.13 -5.18
C ASP A 72 -21.34 -7.82 -4.49
N ILE A 73 -20.29 -7.20 -5.01
CA ILE A 73 -19.72 -5.96 -4.46
C ILE A 73 -19.58 -4.88 -5.54
N GLU A 74 -19.63 -3.64 -5.11
CA GLU A 74 -19.43 -2.49 -5.97
C GLU A 74 -18.62 -1.39 -5.27
N TRP A 75 -18.02 -0.50 -6.05
CA TRP A 75 -17.39 0.70 -5.54
C TRP A 75 -18.45 1.72 -5.11
N LYS A 76 -18.41 2.12 -3.85
CA LYS A 76 -19.28 3.15 -3.26
C LYS A 76 -18.44 4.30 -2.70
N PRO A 77 -18.95 5.54 -2.70
CA PRO A 77 -18.31 6.62 -1.97
C PRO A 77 -18.06 6.25 -0.50
N SER A 78 -16.82 6.47 -0.02
CA SER A 78 -16.41 6.05 1.32
C SER A 78 -17.28 6.61 2.43
N TYR A 79 -17.84 7.84 2.26
CA TYR A 79 -18.80 8.43 3.20
C TYR A 79 -20.14 7.68 3.31
N LYS A 80 -20.49 6.83 2.32
CA LYS A 80 -21.67 5.95 2.39
C LYS A 80 -21.37 4.63 3.07
N ILE A 81 -20.09 4.27 3.20
CA ILE A 81 -19.64 3.03 3.83
C ILE A 81 -19.37 3.24 5.31
N SER A 82 -18.68 4.33 5.65
CA SER A 82 -18.25 4.63 7.03
C SER A 82 -18.61 6.06 7.43
N LYS A 83 -19.17 6.22 8.63
CA LYS A 83 -19.44 7.55 9.22
C LYS A 83 -18.16 8.37 9.42
N ASN A 84 -17.04 7.72 9.72
CA ASN A 84 -15.75 8.38 9.92
C ASN A 84 -15.19 8.99 8.62
N ALA A 85 -15.72 8.59 7.46
CA ALA A 85 -15.35 9.12 6.16
C ALA A 85 -16.29 10.23 5.65
N ALA A 86 -17.09 10.85 6.51
CA ALA A 86 -18.07 11.87 6.11
C ALA A 86 -17.42 13.06 5.36
N TYR A 87 -16.20 13.43 5.74
CA TYR A 87 -15.42 14.50 5.10
C TYR A 87 -15.10 14.24 3.63
N VAL A 88 -15.03 12.98 3.21
CA VAL A 88 -14.76 12.57 1.81
C VAL A 88 -15.80 13.10 0.84
N LYS A 89 -17.04 13.34 1.34
CA LYS A 89 -18.13 13.89 0.52
C LYS A 89 -17.76 15.23 -0.10
N ASP A 90 -17.14 16.12 0.65
CA ASP A 90 -16.77 17.45 0.17
C ASP A 90 -15.70 17.38 -0.92
N TYR A 91 -14.76 16.40 -0.86
CA TYR A 91 -13.76 16.15 -1.91
C TYR A 91 -14.41 15.63 -3.19
N ILE A 92 -15.32 14.64 -3.08
CA ILE A 92 -16.06 14.14 -4.25
C ILE A 92 -16.88 15.25 -4.89
N ASP A 93 -17.64 16.01 -4.11
CA ASP A 93 -18.47 17.11 -4.60
C ASP A 93 -17.61 18.20 -5.29
N THR A 94 -16.39 18.43 -4.79
CA THR A 94 -15.43 19.37 -5.39
C THR A 94 -14.96 18.87 -6.75
N LEU A 95 -14.55 17.60 -6.85
CA LEU A 95 -14.13 17.00 -8.10
C LEU A 95 -15.26 16.98 -9.13
N VAL A 96 -16.49 16.64 -8.72
CA VAL A 96 -17.68 16.68 -9.59
C VAL A 96 -17.91 18.10 -10.12
N LYS A 97 -17.81 19.12 -9.28
CA LYS A 97 -17.97 20.53 -9.70
C LYS A 97 -16.87 20.94 -10.69
N LEU A 98 -15.62 20.63 -10.40
CA LEU A 98 -14.50 21.04 -11.25
C LEU A 98 -14.47 20.28 -12.57
N SER A 99 -14.87 19.01 -12.56
CA SER A 99 -14.93 18.18 -13.78
C SER A 99 -15.96 18.69 -14.80
N SER A 100 -17.00 19.40 -14.37
CA SER A 100 -18.01 19.94 -15.29
C SER A 100 -17.50 21.07 -16.20
N THR A 101 -16.35 21.65 -15.86
CA THR A 101 -15.71 22.74 -16.61
C THR A 101 -14.37 22.35 -17.21
N ALA A 102 -13.93 21.11 -17.01
CA ALA A 102 -12.68 20.59 -17.52
C ALA A 102 -12.88 19.84 -18.83
N ASP A 103 -11.97 20.06 -19.78
CA ASP A 103 -11.94 19.39 -21.09
C ASP A 103 -11.02 18.18 -21.08
N THR A 104 -9.96 18.22 -20.24
CA THR A 104 -8.97 17.14 -20.13
C THR A 104 -8.65 16.86 -18.66
N PHE A 105 -8.22 15.63 -18.38
CA PHE A 105 -8.02 15.12 -17.04
C PHE A 105 -6.64 14.48 -16.93
N THR A 106 -5.89 14.85 -15.88
CA THR A 106 -4.56 14.30 -15.62
C THR A 106 -4.49 13.79 -14.18
N ILE A 107 -4.16 12.52 -14.02
CA ILE A 107 -3.95 11.91 -12.71
C ILE A 107 -2.51 12.15 -12.26
N CYS A 108 -2.38 12.70 -11.05
CA CYS A 108 -1.14 13.09 -10.40
C CYS A 108 -1.05 12.49 -8.98
N THR A 109 -1.51 11.24 -8.84
CA THR A 109 -1.37 10.45 -7.60
C THR A 109 0.00 9.81 -7.53
N ASP A 110 0.40 9.31 -6.36
CA ASP A 110 1.65 8.60 -6.17
C ASP A 110 1.79 7.46 -7.21
N TYR A 111 3.03 7.17 -7.65
CA TYR A 111 3.24 6.17 -8.70
C TYR A 111 3.39 4.78 -8.10
N ASP A 112 2.27 4.25 -7.62
CA ASP A 112 2.10 2.88 -7.15
C ASP A 112 0.70 2.35 -7.47
N THR A 113 0.45 1.08 -7.15
CA THR A 113 -0.85 0.43 -7.41
C THR A 113 -2.01 1.09 -6.65
N GLU A 114 -1.78 1.64 -5.46
CA GLU A 114 -2.81 2.32 -4.67
C GLU A 114 -3.15 3.69 -5.26
N GLY A 115 -2.13 4.49 -5.61
CA GLY A 115 -2.30 5.77 -6.28
C GLY A 115 -3.04 5.62 -7.63
N GLU A 116 -2.77 4.55 -8.38
CA GLU A 116 -3.47 4.29 -9.64
C GLU A 116 -4.96 4.00 -9.42
N VAL A 117 -5.32 3.23 -8.38
CA VAL A 117 -6.74 2.96 -8.03
C VAL A 117 -7.42 4.23 -7.52
N ILE A 118 -6.75 5.05 -6.73
CA ILE A 118 -7.29 6.35 -6.26
C ILE A 118 -7.62 7.22 -7.47
N GLY A 119 -6.68 7.37 -8.40
CA GLY A 119 -6.84 8.15 -9.63
C GLY A 119 -7.94 7.62 -10.53
N LEU A 120 -7.95 6.32 -10.82
CA LEU A 120 -8.97 5.67 -11.63
C LEU A 120 -10.38 5.85 -11.04
N ASN A 121 -10.53 5.65 -9.73
CA ASN A 121 -11.83 5.80 -9.08
C ASN A 121 -12.30 7.26 -9.07
N ALA A 122 -11.40 8.24 -8.90
CA ALA A 122 -11.72 9.65 -9.03
C ALA A 122 -12.19 9.99 -10.45
N LEU A 123 -11.48 9.52 -11.49
CA LEU A 123 -11.89 9.70 -12.89
C LEU A 123 -13.25 9.06 -13.16
N ARG A 124 -13.39 7.79 -12.83
CA ARG A 124 -14.56 6.98 -13.19
C ARG A 124 -15.83 7.43 -12.45
N TYR A 125 -15.73 7.64 -11.15
CA TYR A 125 -16.91 7.84 -10.31
C TYR A 125 -17.20 9.29 -9.98
N ALA A 126 -16.20 10.15 -9.83
CA ALA A 126 -16.42 11.58 -9.60
C ALA A 126 -16.46 12.37 -10.92
N CYS A 127 -15.49 12.18 -11.82
CA CYS A 127 -15.39 12.95 -13.06
C CYS A 127 -16.15 12.33 -14.24
N LYS A 128 -16.68 11.11 -14.12
CA LYS A 128 -17.41 10.38 -15.18
C LYS A 128 -16.59 10.17 -16.45
N GLN A 129 -15.28 10.01 -16.30
CA GLN A 129 -14.34 9.74 -17.39
C GLN A 129 -13.91 8.26 -17.37
N LYS A 130 -13.63 7.72 -18.55
CA LYS A 130 -13.17 6.32 -18.70
C LYS A 130 -11.66 6.20 -18.58
N ASP A 131 -10.93 7.24 -18.97
CA ASP A 131 -9.46 7.29 -18.98
C ASP A 131 -9.01 8.75 -18.84
N GLY A 132 -7.72 8.98 -18.65
CA GLY A 132 -7.12 10.31 -18.56
C GLY A 132 -5.60 10.23 -18.69
N ASN A 133 -4.96 11.39 -18.78
CA ASN A 133 -3.51 11.45 -18.78
C ASN A 133 -2.96 10.99 -17.43
N ARG A 134 -1.73 10.48 -17.41
CA ARG A 134 -1.03 10.04 -16.19
C ARG A 134 0.32 10.72 -16.07
N MET A 135 0.45 11.58 -15.08
CA MET A 135 1.69 12.21 -14.66
C MET A 135 2.36 11.33 -13.61
N LYS A 136 3.56 10.81 -13.91
CA LYS A 136 4.32 9.90 -13.05
C LYS A 136 5.52 10.63 -12.46
N PHE A 137 5.62 10.71 -11.14
CA PHE A 137 6.73 11.34 -10.44
C PHE A 137 7.11 10.53 -9.20
N SER A 138 8.38 10.57 -8.84
CA SER A 138 8.91 9.93 -7.63
C SER A 138 9.12 10.94 -6.50
N THR A 139 9.32 12.20 -6.83
CA THR A 139 9.49 13.27 -5.85
C THR A 139 8.60 14.47 -6.16
N LEU A 140 8.37 15.31 -5.16
CA LEU A 140 7.56 16.54 -5.29
C LEU A 140 8.44 17.79 -5.41
N THR A 141 9.62 17.66 -6.04
CA THR A 141 10.47 18.81 -6.36
C THR A 141 9.98 19.51 -7.62
N LYS A 142 10.22 20.81 -7.74
CA LYS A 142 9.75 21.58 -8.89
C LYS A 142 10.27 21.04 -10.23
N PRO A 143 11.57 20.71 -10.39
CA PRO A 143 12.08 20.16 -11.64
C PRO A 143 11.41 18.85 -12.02
N ASP A 144 11.29 17.89 -11.08
CA ASP A 144 10.71 16.59 -11.33
C ASP A 144 9.23 16.68 -11.70
N LEU A 145 8.48 17.58 -11.08
CA LEU A 145 7.07 17.79 -11.39
C LEU A 145 6.86 18.40 -12.79
N ILE A 146 7.74 19.33 -13.23
CA ILE A 146 7.67 19.88 -14.58
C ILE A 146 8.02 18.80 -15.61
N GLU A 147 9.08 18.03 -15.39
CA GLU A 147 9.47 16.93 -16.27
C GLU A 147 8.36 15.90 -16.37
N ALA A 148 7.83 15.42 -15.22
CA ALA A 148 6.74 14.45 -15.19
C ALA A 148 5.46 14.95 -15.87
N TYR A 149 5.19 16.26 -15.82
CA TYR A 149 4.06 16.84 -16.55
C TYR A 149 4.28 16.81 -18.07
N ASN A 150 5.49 17.15 -18.52
CA ASN A 150 5.84 17.16 -19.94
C ASN A 150 5.84 15.74 -20.53
N GLU A 151 6.26 14.75 -19.75
CA GLU A 151 6.34 13.34 -20.14
C GLU A 151 5.07 12.53 -19.83
N LYS A 152 4.00 13.19 -19.37
CA LYS A 152 2.77 12.47 -19.01
C LYS A 152 2.24 11.60 -20.12
N SER A 153 1.84 10.39 -19.80
CA SER A 153 1.19 9.48 -20.75
C SER A 153 -0.26 9.94 -21.04
N LYS A 154 -0.75 9.62 -22.25
CA LYS A 154 -2.12 9.96 -22.69
C LYS A 154 -3.19 9.04 -22.11
N LYS A 155 -2.82 8.09 -21.26
CA LYS A 155 -3.71 7.14 -20.58
C LYS A 155 -3.13 6.76 -19.23
N ILE A 156 -3.99 6.31 -18.32
CA ILE A 156 -3.57 5.74 -17.03
C ILE A 156 -2.78 4.45 -17.24
N ASP A 157 -2.08 3.99 -16.19
CA ASP A 157 -1.40 2.69 -16.19
C ASP A 157 -2.38 1.57 -15.91
N TRP A 158 -3.04 1.07 -16.97
CA TRP A 158 -4.05 0.02 -16.85
C TRP A 158 -3.54 -1.27 -16.25
N GLY A 159 -2.24 -1.57 -16.37
CA GLY A 159 -1.62 -2.72 -15.70
C GLY A 159 -1.69 -2.56 -14.18
N GLN A 160 -1.22 -1.45 -13.66
CA GLN A 160 -1.28 -1.11 -12.24
C GLN A 160 -2.71 -0.93 -11.73
N ALA A 161 -3.56 -0.25 -12.51
CA ALA A 161 -4.96 -0.04 -12.15
C ALA A 161 -5.71 -1.37 -11.95
N ASN A 162 -5.56 -2.31 -12.89
CA ASN A 162 -6.19 -3.63 -12.82
C ASN A 162 -5.61 -4.46 -11.66
N ALA A 163 -4.30 -4.42 -11.45
CA ALA A 163 -3.64 -5.09 -10.32
C ALA A 163 -4.17 -4.57 -8.99
N GLY A 164 -4.27 -3.24 -8.85
CA GLY A 164 -4.82 -2.59 -7.66
C GLY A 164 -6.30 -2.90 -7.42
N GLU A 165 -7.15 -2.78 -8.45
CA GLU A 165 -8.58 -3.18 -8.33
C GLU A 165 -8.73 -4.65 -7.92
N THR A 166 -7.92 -5.55 -8.49
CA THR A 166 -7.92 -6.98 -8.14
C THR A 166 -7.50 -7.18 -6.69
N ARG A 167 -6.44 -6.51 -6.25
CA ARG A 167 -5.99 -6.55 -4.85
C ARG A 167 -7.10 -6.10 -3.89
N HIS A 168 -7.75 -4.96 -4.16
CA HIS A 168 -8.85 -4.48 -3.34
C HIS A 168 -10.00 -5.47 -3.25
N LYS A 169 -10.39 -6.10 -4.37
CA LYS A 169 -11.44 -7.15 -4.38
C LYS A 169 -11.03 -8.36 -3.58
N LEU A 170 -9.80 -8.84 -3.75
CA LEU A 170 -9.29 -9.98 -2.98
C LEU A 170 -9.24 -9.67 -1.48
N ASP A 171 -8.72 -8.51 -1.10
CA ASP A 171 -8.65 -8.10 0.31
C ASP A 171 -10.06 -7.97 0.92
N TRP A 172 -11.04 -7.49 0.15
CA TRP A 172 -12.43 -7.43 0.58
C TRP A 172 -13.03 -8.84 0.74
N TYR A 173 -12.88 -9.72 -0.25
CA TYR A 173 -13.42 -11.08 -0.20
C TYR A 173 -12.84 -11.90 0.95
N TYR A 174 -11.53 -11.87 1.12
CA TYR A 174 -10.88 -12.52 2.24
C TYR A 174 -11.31 -11.91 3.57
N GLY A 175 -11.15 -10.59 3.71
CA GLY A 175 -11.40 -9.91 4.95
C GLY A 175 -12.83 -10.05 5.44
N ILE A 176 -13.81 -9.86 4.59
CA ILE A 176 -15.22 -9.91 4.98
C ILE A 176 -15.71 -11.35 5.15
N ASN A 177 -15.50 -12.19 4.15
CA ASN A 177 -16.09 -13.55 4.16
C ASN A 177 -15.45 -14.43 5.24
N LEU A 178 -14.12 -14.43 5.35
CA LEU A 178 -13.46 -15.27 6.36
C LEU A 178 -13.66 -14.73 7.79
N SER A 179 -13.71 -13.41 7.98
CA SER A 179 -14.02 -12.84 9.30
C SER A 179 -15.43 -13.19 9.75
N ARG A 180 -16.40 -13.17 8.85
CA ARG A 180 -17.79 -13.60 9.15
C ARG A 180 -17.87 -15.07 9.45
N ALA A 181 -17.23 -15.93 8.64
CA ALA A 181 -17.18 -17.38 8.87
C ALA A 181 -16.55 -17.72 10.21
N LEU A 182 -15.39 -17.12 10.52
CA LEU A 182 -14.68 -17.33 11.78
C LEU A 182 -15.50 -16.86 12.98
N THR A 183 -16.11 -15.67 12.89
CA THR A 183 -17.01 -15.15 13.95
C THR A 183 -18.22 -16.06 14.16
N ALA A 184 -18.81 -16.58 13.08
CA ALA A 184 -19.92 -17.52 13.16
C ALA A 184 -19.52 -18.84 13.84
N SER A 185 -18.33 -19.36 13.55
CA SER A 185 -17.78 -20.55 14.21
C SER A 185 -17.57 -20.35 15.71
N VAL A 186 -17.03 -19.19 16.12
CA VAL A 186 -16.88 -18.83 17.54
C VAL A 186 -18.24 -18.73 18.23
N LYS A 187 -19.24 -18.14 17.56
CA LYS A 187 -20.60 -18.07 18.09
C LYS A 187 -21.25 -19.44 18.25
N ALA A 188 -21.01 -20.36 17.32
CA ALA A 188 -21.53 -21.74 17.41
C ALA A 188 -20.91 -22.54 18.56
N ALA A 189 -19.78 -22.09 19.11
CA ALA A 189 -19.13 -22.67 20.30
C ALA A 189 -19.52 -21.91 21.60
N ASP A 190 -20.72 -21.35 21.66
CA ASP A 190 -21.29 -20.60 22.80
C ASP A 190 -20.42 -19.44 23.31
N SER A 191 -19.60 -18.87 22.42
CA SER A 191 -18.78 -17.69 22.72
C SER A 191 -19.05 -16.59 21.70
N PHE A 192 -19.01 -15.34 22.11
CA PHE A 192 -19.17 -14.22 21.18
C PHE A 192 -17.93 -13.35 21.18
N LYS A 193 -17.18 -13.43 20.08
CA LYS A 193 -16.08 -12.51 19.79
C LYS A 193 -16.05 -12.25 18.29
N VAL A 194 -16.07 -10.98 17.91
CA VAL A 194 -15.86 -10.61 16.51
C VAL A 194 -14.41 -10.89 16.16
N MET A 195 -14.20 -11.83 15.27
CA MET A 195 -12.87 -12.21 14.79
C MET A 195 -12.57 -11.55 13.45
N SER A 196 -11.37 -11.05 13.29
CA SER A 196 -10.89 -10.45 12.06
C SER A 196 -9.76 -11.30 11.49
N ILE A 197 -9.83 -11.56 10.19
CA ILE A 197 -8.76 -12.20 9.42
C ILE A 197 -8.64 -11.52 8.07
N GLY A 198 -7.43 -11.47 7.53
CA GLY A 198 -7.15 -10.92 6.22
C GLY A 198 -6.05 -11.69 5.51
N ARG A 199 -5.87 -11.41 4.23
CA ARG A 199 -4.91 -12.06 3.36
C ARG A 199 -3.45 -11.97 3.86
N VAL A 200 -3.09 -10.91 4.56
CA VAL A 200 -1.76 -10.72 5.15
C VAL A 200 -1.75 -11.14 6.62
N GLN A 201 -2.76 -10.74 7.40
CA GLN A 201 -2.83 -10.98 8.84
C GLN A 201 -2.83 -12.47 9.20
N GLY A 202 -3.59 -13.30 8.47
CA GLY A 202 -3.67 -14.74 8.72
C GLY A 202 -2.32 -15.45 8.54
N PRO A 203 -1.67 -15.34 7.37
CA PRO A 203 -0.36 -15.94 7.13
C PRO A 203 0.73 -15.43 8.09
N ALA A 204 0.75 -14.14 8.42
CA ALA A 204 1.72 -13.59 9.37
C ALA A 204 1.54 -14.21 10.77
N LEU A 205 0.31 -14.31 11.25
CA LEU A 205 0.02 -14.97 12.53
C LEU A 205 0.42 -16.45 12.50
N LYS A 206 0.16 -17.15 11.39
CA LYS A 206 0.56 -18.56 11.22
C LYS A 206 2.07 -18.72 11.40
N MET A 207 2.89 -17.89 10.74
CA MET A 207 4.36 -17.94 10.87
C MET A 207 4.81 -17.80 12.33
N VAL A 208 4.20 -16.88 13.09
CA VAL A 208 4.51 -16.69 14.52
C VAL A 208 4.14 -17.92 15.33
N VAL A 209 2.93 -18.47 15.12
CA VAL A 209 2.46 -19.66 15.85
C VAL A 209 3.29 -20.90 15.53
N GLU A 210 3.69 -21.10 14.27
CA GLU A 210 4.58 -22.20 13.87
C GLU A 210 5.93 -22.06 14.56
N ARG A 211 6.51 -20.85 14.60
CA ARG A 211 7.79 -20.61 15.29
C ARG A 211 7.68 -20.82 16.80
N GLU A 212 6.62 -20.36 17.44
CA GLU A 212 6.38 -20.61 18.86
C GLU A 212 6.23 -22.11 19.15
N SER A 213 5.58 -22.85 18.27
CA SER A 213 5.46 -24.30 18.38
C SER A 213 6.81 -25.02 18.28
N GLU A 214 7.67 -24.57 17.34
CA GLU A 214 9.05 -25.07 17.23
C GLU A 214 9.87 -24.79 18.50
N ILE A 215 9.77 -23.56 19.04
CA ILE A 215 10.46 -23.16 20.27
C ILE A 215 10.00 -24.01 21.45
N THR A 216 8.69 -24.20 21.59
CA THR A 216 8.10 -25.01 22.67
C THR A 216 8.49 -26.49 22.57
N ALA A 217 8.56 -27.01 21.34
CA ALA A 217 8.95 -28.41 21.08
C ALA A 217 10.47 -28.63 21.11
N PHE A 218 11.26 -27.55 21.15
CA PHE A 218 12.71 -27.64 21.07
C PHE A 218 13.30 -28.39 22.27
N LYS A 219 14.04 -29.43 21.96
CA LYS A 219 14.86 -30.19 22.95
C LYS A 219 16.33 -29.87 22.69
N PRO A 220 17.03 -29.24 23.65
CA PRO A 220 18.43 -28.93 23.46
C PRO A 220 19.26 -30.22 23.35
N VAL A 221 20.07 -30.29 22.31
CA VAL A 221 21.03 -31.39 22.10
C VAL A 221 22.41 -30.77 22.19
N PRO A 222 23.29 -31.31 23.06
CA PRO A 222 24.65 -30.84 23.19
C PRO A 222 25.44 -31.14 21.89
N TYR A 223 26.32 -30.22 21.54
CA TYR A 223 27.30 -30.42 20.50
C TYR A 223 28.65 -29.88 20.95
N TRP A 224 29.71 -30.30 20.28
CA TRP A 224 31.06 -29.88 20.55
C TRP A 224 31.64 -29.19 19.35
N GLN A 225 32.44 -28.17 19.58
CA GLN A 225 33.20 -27.46 18.55
C GLN A 225 34.67 -27.47 18.94
N ILE A 226 35.56 -27.58 17.95
CA ILE A 226 36.99 -27.55 18.19
C ILE A 226 37.53 -26.28 17.56
N SER A 227 38.20 -25.47 18.37
CA SER A 227 38.90 -24.27 17.92
C SER A 227 40.38 -24.34 18.33
N LEU A 228 41.21 -23.72 17.48
CA LEU A 228 42.63 -23.54 17.72
C LEU A 228 42.93 -22.05 17.84
N LEU A 229 43.46 -21.66 18.97
CA LEU A 229 44.06 -20.35 19.16
C LEU A 229 45.57 -20.46 18.97
N GLY A 230 46.09 -19.85 17.94
CA GLY A 230 47.48 -19.88 17.58
C GLY A 230 48.13 -18.50 17.64
N GLN A 231 49.44 -18.47 17.96
CA GLN A 231 50.24 -17.26 17.95
C GLN A 231 51.25 -17.29 16.79
N VAL A 232 51.33 -16.20 16.07
CA VAL A 232 52.32 -15.96 15.02
C VAL A 232 53.09 -14.68 15.31
N LYS A 233 54.26 -14.50 14.68
CA LYS A 233 55.13 -13.33 14.92
C LYS A 233 54.44 -11.95 14.82
N LYS A 234 53.30 -11.88 14.20
CA LYS A 234 52.55 -10.61 13.95
C LYS A 234 51.17 -10.56 14.61
N GLY A 235 50.77 -11.53 15.45
CA GLY A 235 49.47 -11.53 16.10
C GLY A 235 48.97 -12.92 16.48
N GLU A 236 47.73 -12.95 16.91
CA GLU A 236 46.99 -14.18 17.24
C GLU A 236 45.99 -14.51 16.16
N PHE A 237 45.68 -15.78 15.94
CA PHE A 237 44.61 -16.23 15.06
C PHE A 237 43.76 -17.28 15.75
N LEU A 238 42.47 -17.26 15.43
CA LEU A 238 41.51 -18.28 15.86
C LEU A 238 41.05 -19.05 14.62
N ALA A 239 41.25 -20.36 14.63
CA ALA A 239 40.78 -21.25 13.58
C ALA A 239 39.75 -22.23 14.15
N TRP A 240 38.78 -22.59 13.36
CA TRP A 240 37.75 -23.56 13.70
C TRP A 240 37.95 -24.82 12.86
N HIS A 241 37.64 -25.97 13.46
CA HIS A 241 37.66 -27.22 12.71
C HIS A 241 36.66 -27.15 11.52
N ILE A 242 37.03 -27.76 10.40
CA ILE A 242 36.20 -27.75 9.18
C ILE A 242 34.77 -28.32 9.39
N THR A 243 34.66 -29.30 10.30
CA THR A 243 33.39 -29.78 10.83
C THR A 243 32.94 -28.82 11.93
N ASP A 244 31.98 -27.95 11.66
CA ASP A 244 31.51 -26.93 12.59
C ASP A 244 31.00 -27.53 13.92
N LYS A 245 30.22 -28.61 13.86
CA LYS A 245 29.57 -29.23 15.02
C LYS A 245 29.74 -30.74 15.03
N PHE A 246 30.21 -31.25 16.14
CA PHE A 246 30.26 -32.70 16.47
C PHE A 246 29.08 -33.03 17.36
N TRP A 247 28.23 -33.92 16.98
CA TRP A 247 27.04 -34.32 17.73
C TRP A 247 27.30 -35.47 18.71
N LYS A 248 28.52 -36.04 18.68
CA LYS A 248 28.97 -37.05 19.61
C LYS A 248 30.30 -36.61 20.24
N GLU A 249 30.33 -36.61 21.57
CA GLU A 249 31.51 -36.20 22.35
C GLU A 249 32.75 -37.01 21.98
N ALA A 250 32.61 -38.32 21.79
CA ALA A 250 33.70 -39.20 21.46
C ALA A 250 34.44 -38.82 20.16
N GLU A 251 33.68 -38.36 19.14
CA GLU A 251 34.26 -37.91 17.86
C GLU A 251 35.07 -36.62 18.05
N ALA A 252 34.52 -35.66 18.80
CA ALA A 252 35.24 -34.42 19.11
C ALA A 252 36.48 -34.66 19.95
N LYS A 253 36.40 -35.51 20.99
CA LYS A 253 37.55 -35.90 21.82
C LYS A 253 38.64 -36.61 21.03
N ALA A 254 38.30 -37.52 20.13
CA ALA A 254 39.28 -38.24 19.32
C ALA A 254 40.11 -37.26 18.45
N ILE A 255 39.48 -36.28 17.86
CA ILE A 255 40.18 -35.25 17.06
C ILE A 255 40.99 -34.33 17.94
N PHE A 256 40.43 -33.87 19.07
CA PHE A 256 41.14 -33.02 20.03
C PHE A 256 42.42 -33.66 20.55
N GLU A 257 42.37 -34.94 20.99
CA GLU A 257 43.54 -35.67 21.47
C GLU A 257 44.58 -35.94 20.37
N LYS A 258 44.16 -36.07 19.12
CA LYS A 258 45.08 -36.20 17.97
C LYS A 258 45.87 -34.93 17.74
N VAL A 259 45.18 -33.78 17.69
CA VAL A 259 45.80 -32.46 17.48
C VAL A 259 46.68 -32.03 18.66
N LYS A 260 46.36 -32.42 19.90
CA LYS A 260 47.13 -32.08 21.11
C LYS A 260 48.48 -32.80 21.18
N LYS A 261 48.67 -33.89 20.45
CA LYS A 261 49.91 -34.68 20.43
C LYS A 261 50.91 -34.25 19.34
N GLU A 262 50.49 -33.42 18.42
CA GLU A 262 51.34 -32.78 17.41
C GLU A 262 51.75 -31.36 17.86
#